data_66d57bf2ad75cc4f16201ed3bde1e22f
#
_entry.id   66d57bf2ad75cc4f16201ed3bde1e22f
#
_cell.length_a   1.000
_cell.length_b   1.000
_cell.length_c   1.000
_cell.angle_alpha   90.00
_cell.angle_beta   90.00
_cell.angle_gamma   90.00
#
_symmetry.space_group_name_H-M   'P 1'
#
loop_
_entity.id
_entity.type
_entity.pdbx_description
1 polymer ?
#
loop_
_entity_poly.entity_id
_entity_poly.type
_entity_poly.pdbx_seq_one_letter_code
_entity_poly.pdbx_strand_id
1 'polypeptide(L)'
;MKWQRKGKKVEYCIRLDDACPQMNAEKWARIERILDKYKVKPIVGVIPENRDPDFVAVADENFWGKACEWQKKGWTIALHGLHHKLHFHEPRGYYQLSHSSKTEWAGKSSTEQYEMLKQGYQILKGHGLTPTCFFAPCHTYDEATVEAIASMKTEGCSMYISDGYALHPYQRDGVDFLPTLFDTPHKLP
;
A
#
# COMPACT_ATOMS: atom_id res chain seq x y z
N MET A 1 1.97 -41.10 -22.05
CA MET A 1 3.00 -40.14 -21.60
C MET A 1 2.36 -39.22 -20.59
N LYS A 2 2.56 -39.43 -19.26
CA LYS A 2 1.92 -38.59 -18.23
C LYS A 2 2.82 -37.40 -17.97
N TRP A 3 2.39 -36.21 -18.35
CA TRP A 3 3.02 -34.96 -17.97
C TRP A 3 2.72 -34.69 -16.50
N GLN A 4 3.62 -35.06 -15.61
CA GLN A 4 3.61 -34.55 -14.25
C GLN A 4 4.21 -33.13 -14.28
N ARG A 5 3.37 -32.11 -14.28
CA ARG A 5 3.79 -30.75 -13.90
C ARG A 5 4.20 -30.80 -12.42
N LYS A 6 5.48 -30.68 -12.13
CA LYS A 6 5.92 -30.33 -10.78
C LYS A 6 5.22 -29.02 -10.44
N GLY A 7 4.20 -29.08 -9.56
CA GLY A 7 3.41 -27.92 -9.20
C GLY A 7 4.31 -26.89 -8.54
N LYS A 8 4.55 -25.77 -9.22
CA LYS A 8 5.08 -24.59 -8.55
C LYS A 8 4.03 -24.19 -7.51
N LYS A 9 4.42 -24.13 -6.25
CA LYS A 9 3.55 -23.65 -5.16
C LYS A 9 3.23 -22.20 -5.47
N VAL A 10 1.95 -21.88 -5.66
CA VAL A 10 1.48 -20.49 -5.80
C VAL A 10 1.31 -19.94 -4.40
N GLU A 11 1.92 -18.82 -4.12
CA GLU A 11 1.75 -18.07 -2.89
C GLU A 11 0.86 -16.86 -3.17
N TYR A 12 -0.20 -16.71 -2.38
CA TYR A 12 -1.10 -15.56 -2.44
C TYR A 12 -0.73 -14.59 -1.32
N CYS A 13 -0.56 -13.32 -1.68
CA CYS A 13 -0.42 -12.24 -0.72
C CYS A 13 -1.74 -11.48 -0.66
N ILE A 14 -2.30 -11.31 0.53
CA ILE A 14 -3.49 -10.48 0.74
C ILE A 14 -3.01 -9.06 1.06
N ARG A 15 -3.63 -8.07 0.42
CA ARG A 15 -3.44 -6.67 0.73
C ARG A 15 -4.72 -6.09 1.30
N LEU A 16 -4.61 -5.29 2.34
CA LEU A 16 -5.68 -4.53 2.97
C LEU A 16 -5.33 -3.05 2.86
N ASP A 17 -6.22 -2.28 2.32
CA ASP A 17 -6.04 -0.85 2.09
C ASP A 17 -6.74 -0.03 3.20
N ASP A 18 -6.45 1.25 3.32
CA ASP A 18 -7.20 2.25 4.09
C ASP A 18 -7.17 2.12 5.61
N ALA A 19 -6.12 1.55 6.19
CA ALA A 19 -5.98 1.52 7.64
C ALA A 19 -5.61 2.92 8.18
N CYS A 20 -6.46 3.50 9.01
CA CYS A 20 -6.24 4.79 9.66
C CYS A 20 -7.06 4.89 10.96
N PRO A 21 -6.81 5.87 11.85
CA PRO A 21 -7.59 6.05 13.06
C PRO A 21 -9.11 6.17 12.83
N GLN A 22 -9.54 6.70 11.67
CA GLN A 22 -10.95 6.88 11.32
C GLN A 22 -11.56 5.69 10.57
N MET A 23 -10.87 4.57 10.47
CA MET A 23 -11.40 3.35 9.85
C MET A 23 -12.56 2.75 10.66
N ASN A 24 -13.37 1.89 10.02
CA ASN A 24 -14.40 1.15 10.76
C ASN A 24 -13.75 0.05 11.61
N ALA A 25 -13.50 0.33 12.90
CA ALA A 25 -12.79 -0.55 13.82
C ALA A 25 -13.44 -1.95 13.96
N GLU A 26 -14.79 -2.04 13.91
CA GLU A 26 -15.50 -3.31 14.02
C GLU A 26 -15.26 -4.22 12.81
N LYS A 27 -15.36 -3.66 11.60
CA LYS A 27 -15.07 -4.40 10.36
C LYS A 27 -13.62 -4.87 10.34
N TRP A 28 -12.68 -4.02 10.72
CA TRP A 28 -11.26 -4.37 10.79
C TRP A 28 -10.98 -5.47 11.81
N ALA A 29 -11.56 -5.39 13.01
CA ALA A 29 -11.44 -6.44 14.02
C ALA A 29 -12.00 -7.79 13.54
N ARG A 30 -13.07 -7.76 12.72
CA ARG A 30 -13.62 -8.98 12.11
C ARG A 30 -12.66 -9.59 11.08
N ILE A 31 -12.09 -8.76 10.22
CA ILE A 31 -11.09 -9.19 9.21
C ILE A 31 -9.87 -9.76 9.92
N GLU A 32 -9.33 -9.06 10.92
CA GLU A 32 -8.18 -9.49 11.72
C GLU A 32 -8.40 -10.89 12.32
N ARG A 33 -9.54 -11.12 12.95
CA ARG A 33 -9.87 -12.45 13.51
C ARG A 33 -9.87 -13.56 12.45
N ILE A 34 -10.34 -13.26 11.23
CA ILE A 34 -10.32 -14.24 10.14
C ILE A 34 -8.88 -14.52 9.71
N LEU A 35 -8.07 -13.49 9.51
CA LEU A 35 -6.69 -13.63 9.10
C LEU A 35 -5.86 -14.38 10.15
N ASP A 36 -6.05 -14.07 11.44
CA ASP A 36 -5.39 -14.75 12.56
C ASP A 36 -5.78 -16.24 12.60
N LYS A 37 -7.08 -16.54 12.43
CA LYS A 37 -7.57 -17.94 12.37
C LYS A 37 -6.87 -18.76 11.30
N TYR A 38 -6.65 -18.17 10.14
CA TYR A 38 -6.00 -18.84 9.02
C TYR A 38 -4.49 -18.60 8.94
N LYS A 39 -3.90 -17.93 9.94
CA LYS A 39 -2.47 -17.58 10.00
C LYS A 39 -1.98 -16.81 8.77
N VAL A 40 -2.84 -16.00 8.18
CA VAL A 40 -2.52 -15.14 7.05
C VAL A 40 -1.89 -13.85 7.56
N LYS A 41 -0.78 -13.45 6.92
CA LYS A 41 -0.05 -12.22 7.22
C LYS A 41 -0.17 -11.28 6.01
N PRO A 42 -1.09 -10.33 6.02
CA PRO A 42 -1.31 -9.45 4.89
C PRO A 42 -0.26 -8.34 4.80
N ILE A 43 -0.27 -7.64 3.67
CA ILE A 43 0.22 -6.27 3.56
C ILE A 43 -0.92 -5.37 4.01
N VAL A 44 -0.67 -4.42 4.90
CA VAL A 44 -1.65 -3.43 5.34
C VAL A 44 -1.19 -2.03 5.02
N GLY A 45 -1.98 -1.33 4.21
CA GLY A 45 -1.78 0.06 3.84
C GLY A 45 -2.25 1.00 4.94
N VAL A 46 -1.31 1.66 5.56
CA VAL A 46 -1.58 2.63 6.63
C VAL A 46 -1.48 4.04 6.08
N ILE A 47 -2.53 4.82 6.30
CA ILE A 47 -2.56 6.25 5.97
C ILE A 47 -1.95 7.03 7.14
N PRO A 48 -0.82 7.73 6.95
CA PRO A 48 -0.10 8.39 8.05
C PRO A 48 -0.87 9.53 8.71
N GLU A 49 -1.49 10.36 7.89
CA GLU A 49 -2.24 11.54 8.34
C GLU A 49 -3.51 11.70 7.51
N ASN A 50 -4.54 10.90 7.84
CA ASN A 50 -5.76 10.88 7.05
C ASN A 50 -6.47 12.24 7.02
N ARG A 51 -6.76 12.71 5.81
CA ARG A 51 -7.53 13.92 5.51
C ARG A 51 -8.61 13.67 4.44
N ASP A 52 -8.92 12.42 4.19
CA ASP A 52 -9.97 12.03 3.26
C ASP A 52 -11.33 12.30 3.91
N PRO A 53 -12.19 13.12 3.26
CA PRO A 53 -13.50 13.45 3.79
C PRO A 53 -14.49 12.28 3.85
N ASP A 54 -14.19 11.18 3.16
CA ASP A 54 -15.03 9.98 3.19
C ASP A 54 -14.79 9.13 4.46
N PHE A 55 -13.70 9.37 5.20
CA PHE A 55 -13.44 8.74 6.50
C PHE A 55 -14.00 9.59 7.63
N VAL A 56 -15.27 9.39 7.95
CA VAL A 56 -16.04 10.21 8.90
C VAL A 56 -16.16 9.61 10.31
N ALA A 57 -15.61 8.43 10.56
CA ALA A 57 -15.66 7.83 11.89
C ALA A 57 -14.82 8.61 12.89
N VAL A 58 -15.22 8.54 14.16
CA VAL A 58 -14.43 9.09 15.26
C VAL A 58 -13.09 8.35 15.31
N ALA A 59 -11.99 9.09 15.44
CA ALA A 59 -10.66 8.51 15.49
C ALA A 59 -10.51 7.56 16.69
N ASP A 60 -10.03 6.35 16.42
CA ASP A 60 -9.65 5.38 17.46
C ASP A 60 -8.28 5.77 18.03
N GLU A 61 -8.24 6.21 19.28
CA GLU A 61 -7.01 6.58 19.98
C GLU A 61 -6.02 5.41 20.11
N ASN A 62 -6.51 4.17 20.06
CA ASN A 62 -5.69 2.96 20.17
C ASN A 62 -5.18 2.45 18.82
N PHE A 63 -5.51 3.11 17.71
CA PHE A 63 -5.15 2.67 16.35
C PHE A 63 -3.65 2.37 16.18
N TRP A 64 -2.79 3.27 16.65
CA TRP A 64 -1.33 3.11 16.50
C TRP A 64 -0.78 1.93 17.28
N GLY A 65 -1.31 1.69 18.49
CA GLY A 65 -0.99 0.50 19.26
C GLY A 65 -1.39 -0.78 18.52
N LYS A 66 -2.58 -0.81 17.93
CA LYS A 66 -3.06 -1.92 17.10
C LYS A 66 -2.19 -2.14 15.87
N ALA A 67 -1.81 -1.09 15.16
CA ALA A 67 -0.93 -1.19 14.00
C ALA A 67 0.46 -1.77 14.37
N CYS A 68 1.00 -1.39 15.53
CA CYS A 68 2.23 -2.00 16.07
C CYS A 68 2.03 -3.50 16.39
N GLU A 69 0.87 -3.91 16.87
CA GLU A 69 0.57 -5.33 17.10
C GLU A 69 0.50 -6.10 15.78
N TRP A 70 -0.09 -5.54 14.72
CA TRP A 70 -0.06 -6.16 13.39
C TRP A 70 1.37 -6.38 12.92
N GLN A 71 2.23 -5.37 13.05
CA GLN A 71 3.64 -5.51 12.69
C GLN A 71 4.33 -6.61 13.51
N LYS A 72 4.09 -6.69 14.82
CA LYS A 72 4.63 -7.76 15.69
C LYS A 72 4.14 -9.14 15.30
N LYS A 73 2.90 -9.27 14.80
CA LYS A 73 2.35 -10.51 14.23
C LYS A 73 3.00 -10.90 12.90
N GLY A 74 3.80 -10.01 12.31
CA GLY A 74 4.48 -10.19 11.03
C GLY A 74 3.66 -9.75 9.83
N TRP A 75 2.67 -8.87 9.99
CA TRP A 75 2.03 -8.18 8.89
C TRP A 75 3.01 -7.18 8.29
N THR A 76 2.99 -7.02 6.99
CA THR A 76 3.81 -6.01 6.31
C THR A 76 3.12 -4.66 6.39
N ILE A 77 3.79 -3.67 6.95
CA ILE A 77 3.29 -2.28 6.95
C ILE A 77 3.66 -1.63 5.63
N ALA A 78 2.65 -1.10 4.97
CA ALA A 78 2.80 -0.29 3.77
C ALA A 78 2.41 1.16 4.03
N LEU A 79 3.14 2.08 3.42
CA LEU A 79 2.75 3.47 3.31
C LEU A 79 1.65 3.60 2.24
N HIS A 80 0.45 4.03 2.63
CA HIS A 80 -0.70 4.15 1.73
C HIS A 80 -1.13 5.62 1.60
N GLY A 81 -0.46 6.32 0.72
CA GLY A 81 -0.60 7.78 0.65
C GLY A 81 0.08 8.51 1.79
N LEU A 82 -0.18 9.80 1.91
CA LEU A 82 0.15 10.63 3.06
C LEU A 82 -1.14 11.06 3.77
N HIS A 83 -2.05 11.66 3.01
CA HIS A 83 -3.33 12.20 3.50
C HIS A 83 -4.54 11.45 2.98
N HIS A 84 -4.37 10.58 1.98
CA HIS A 84 -5.45 9.97 1.21
C HIS A 84 -6.39 11.00 0.58
N LYS A 85 -5.90 12.23 0.36
CA LYS A 85 -6.67 13.33 -0.23
C LYS A 85 -6.46 13.37 -1.75
N LEU A 86 -7.50 13.00 -2.47
CA LEU A 86 -7.44 12.83 -3.91
C LEU A 86 -7.71 14.15 -4.65
N HIS A 87 -7.00 14.37 -5.76
CA HIS A 87 -7.24 15.43 -6.73
C HIS A 87 -7.48 14.82 -8.10
N PHE A 88 -7.98 15.64 -9.03
CA PHE A 88 -8.14 15.23 -10.43
C PHE A 88 -6.82 15.33 -11.18
N HIS A 89 -6.50 14.27 -11.92
CA HIS A 89 -5.38 14.24 -12.87
C HIS A 89 -5.73 13.32 -14.04
N GLU A 90 -5.48 13.77 -15.26
CA GLU A 90 -5.67 12.93 -16.44
C GLU A 90 -4.70 11.74 -16.38
N PRO A 91 -5.21 10.50 -16.52
CA PRO A 91 -4.36 9.31 -16.52
C PRO A 91 -3.33 9.39 -17.62
N ARG A 92 -2.06 9.46 -17.26
CA ARG A 92 -0.92 9.47 -18.19
C ARG A 92 0.22 8.67 -17.61
N GLY A 93 0.98 8.02 -18.48
CA GLY A 93 2.21 7.35 -18.09
C GLY A 93 2.06 5.86 -17.90
N TYR A 94 3.21 5.23 -17.82
CA TYR A 94 3.37 3.77 -17.88
C TYR A 94 3.02 3.06 -16.56
N TYR A 95 3.13 3.76 -15.43
CA TYR A 95 2.95 3.19 -14.11
C TYR A 95 1.52 3.25 -13.60
N GLN A 96 0.67 3.98 -14.29
CA GLN A 96 -0.70 4.15 -13.84
C GLN A 96 -1.53 2.92 -14.14
N LEU A 97 -1.82 2.12 -13.12
CA LEU A 97 -2.57 0.87 -13.21
C LEU A 97 -4.07 1.08 -13.30
N SER A 98 -4.54 2.15 -12.70
CA SER A 98 -5.95 2.51 -12.67
C SER A 98 -6.27 3.50 -13.77
N HIS A 99 -7.39 3.33 -14.44
CA HIS A 99 -7.96 4.35 -15.31
C HIS A 99 -8.66 5.47 -14.52
N SER A 100 -8.49 5.49 -13.20
CA SER A 100 -9.02 6.55 -12.35
C SER A 100 -8.32 7.88 -12.64
N SER A 101 -9.11 8.93 -12.77
CA SER A 101 -8.61 10.30 -12.79
C SER A 101 -8.45 10.90 -11.38
N LYS A 102 -8.66 10.09 -10.33
CA LYS A 102 -8.45 10.49 -8.94
C LYS A 102 -7.10 9.98 -8.47
N THR A 103 -6.28 10.85 -7.94
CA THR A 103 -4.94 10.51 -7.45
C THR A 103 -4.53 11.40 -6.29
N GLU A 104 -3.70 10.89 -5.40
CA GLU A 104 -2.98 11.72 -4.43
C GLU A 104 -1.61 12.13 -4.96
N TRP A 105 -1.01 11.33 -5.85
CA TRP A 105 0.39 11.39 -6.25
C TRP A 105 0.60 11.95 -7.65
N ALA A 106 0.04 11.29 -8.66
CA ALA A 106 0.32 11.60 -10.06
C ALA A 106 0.08 13.07 -10.42
N GLY A 107 0.98 13.62 -11.22
CA GLY A 107 0.96 15.02 -11.66
C GLY A 107 1.64 16.01 -10.74
N LYS A 108 2.12 15.57 -9.58
CA LYS A 108 2.98 16.38 -8.71
C LYS A 108 4.44 16.27 -9.12
N SER A 109 5.27 17.25 -8.78
CA SER A 109 6.71 17.18 -9.05
C SER A 109 7.40 16.07 -8.25
N SER A 110 8.52 15.53 -8.75
CA SER A 110 9.32 14.53 -8.05
C SER A 110 9.73 15.01 -6.64
N THR A 111 10.07 16.29 -6.51
CA THR A 111 10.43 16.88 -5.20
C THR A 111 9.24 16.88 -4.24
N GLU A 112 8.04 17.28 -4.70
CA GLU A 112 6.84 17.27 -3.86
C GLU A 112 6.49 15.84 -3.43
N GLN A 113 6.53 14.89 -4.36
CA GLN A 113 6.24 13.50 -4.06
C GLN A 113 7.28 12.89 -3.09
N TYR A 114 8.55 13.23 -3.25
CA TYR A 114 9.60 12.81 -2.34
C TYR A 114 9.35 13.34 -0.91
N GLU A 115 9.03 14.62 -0.75
CA GLU A 115 8.76 15.21 0.57
C GLU A 115 7.50 14.57 1.20
N MET A 116 6.46 14.31 0.43
CA MET A 116 5.26 13.61 0.90
C MET A 116 5.59 12.19 1.37
N LEU A 117 6.37 11.43 0.60
CA LEU A 117 6.80 10.08 0.97
C LEU A 117 7.62 10.10 2.25
N LYS A 118 8.58 11.01 2.34
CA LYS A 118 9.47 11.18 3.50
C LYS A 118 8.66 11.53 4.75
N GLN A 119 7.74 12.48 4.65
CA GLN A 119 6.85 12.85 5.75
C GLN A 119 6.01 11.66 6.21
N GLY A 120 5.34 10.95 5.28
CA GLY A 120 4.53 9.78 5.61
C GLY A 120 5.36 8.67 6.27
N TYR A 121 6.54 8.39 5.74
CA TYR A 121 7.47 7.43 6.32
C TYR A 121 7.86 7.82 7.75
N GLN A 122 8.20 9.10 7.99
CA GLN A 122 8.59 9.60 9.30
C GLN A 122 7.45 9.54 10.31
N ILE A 123 6.22 9.86 9.90
CA ILE A 123 5.04 9.73 10.76
C ILE A 123 4.87 8.27 11.21
N LEU A 124 4.90 7.31 10.27
CA LEU A 124 4.79 5.90 10.62
C LEU A 124 5.94 5.44 11.54
N LYS A 125 7.17 5.87 11.26
CA LYS A 125 8.33 5.60 12.14
C LYS A 125 8.15 6.18 13.53
N GLY A 126 7.62 7.38 13.64
CA GLY A 126 7.32 8.04 14.92
C GLY A 126 6.32 7.26 15.78
N HIS A 127 5.42 6.52 15.14
CA HIS A 127 4.50 5.59 15.80
C HIS A 127 5.05 4.17 16.00
N GLY A 128 6.35 3.94 15.75
CA GLY A 128 7.00 2.64 15.95
C GLY A 128 6.79 1.65 14.81
N LEU A 129 6.23 2.09 13.68
CA LEU A 129 6.03 1.26 12.49
C LEU A 129 7.23 1.35 11.55
N THR A 130 7.49 0.28 10.81
CA THR A 130 8.56 0.24 9.80
C THR A 130 7.95 -0.11 8.45
N PRO A 131 7.55 0.89 7.66
CA PRO A 131 6.99 0.62 6.33
C PRO A 131 8.10 0.10 5.41
N THR A 132 7.83 -1.03 4.76
CA THR A 132 8.71 -1.66 3.77
C THR A 132 8.05 -1.78 2.40
N CYS A 133 6.82 -1.32 2.29
CA CYS A 133 5.99 -1.35 1.10
C CYS A 133 5.33 0.00 0.88
N PHE A 134 5.06 0.33 -0.36
CA PHE A 134 4.23 1.46 -0.78
C PHE A 134 3.19 0.98 -1.79
N PHE A 135 2.00 1.51 -1.71
CA PHE A 135 1.03 1.51 -2.80
C PHE A 135 0.12 2.74 -2.71
N ALA A 136 -0.20 3.29 -3.87
CA ALA A 136 -0.91 4.55 -3.96
C ALA A 136 -2.43 4.39 -3.74
N PRO A 137 -3.10 5.37 -3.10
CA PRO A 137 -4.55 5.48 -3.15
C PRO A 137 -5.06 5.45 -4.60
N CYS A 138 -6.18 4.76 -4.85
CA CYS A 138 -6.74 4.54 -6.17
C CYS A 138 -5.79 3.87 -7.17
N HIS A 139 -4.67 3.27 -6.76
CA HIS A 139 -3.64 2.68 -7.63
C HIS A 139 -3.08 3.65 -8.67
N THR A 140 -3.05 4.95 -8.33
CA THR A 140 -2.67 6.02 -9.26
C THR A 140 -1.39 6.69 -8.81
N TYR A 141 -0.34 6.50 -9.57
CA TYR A 141 0.99 7.08 -9.38
C TYR A 141 1.69 7.20 -10.75
N ASP A 142 2.82 7.89 -10.81
CA ASP A 142 3.57 8.15 -12.04
C ASP A 142 5.08 7.90 -11.85
N GLU A 143 5.85 8.23 -12.89
CA GLU A 143 7.32 8.08 -12.87
C GLU A 143 7.95 8.86 -11.72
N ALA A 144 7.43 10.06 -11.42
CA ALA A 144 7.95 10.89 -10.33
C ALA A 144 7.80 10.20 -8.95
N THR A 145 6.73 9.40 -8.76
CA THR A 145 6.56 8.57 -7.57
C THR A 145 7.66 7.51 -7.45
N VAL A 146 7.97 6.85 -8.57
CA VAL A 146 9.00 5.79 -8.61
C VAL A 146 10.38 6.37 -8.35
N GLU A 147 10.70 7.52 -8.97
CA GLU A 147 11.95 8.27 -8.74
C GLU A 147 12.09 8.67 -7.27
N ALA A 148 11.01 9.16 -6.66
CA ALA A 148 11.01 9.55 -5.25
C ALA A 148 11.25 8.35 -4.32
N ILE A 149 10.64 7.18 -4.59
CA ILE A 149 10.88 5.94 -3.82
C ILE A 149 12.31 5.45 -4.03
N ALA A 150 12.85 5.52 -5.26
CA ALA A 150 14.24 5.18 -5.53
C ALA A 150 15.21 6.08 -4.75
N SER A 151 14.91 7.37 -4.66
CA SER A 151 15.70 8.35 -3.90
C SER A 151 15.67 8.04 -2.41
N MET A 152 14.51 7.71 -1.83
CA MET A 152 14.41 7.30 -0.42
C MET A 152 15.22 6.04 -0.11
N LYS A 153 15.31 5.10 -1.06
CA LYS A 153 16.11 3.88 -0.91
C LYS A 153 17.59 4.21 -0.71
N THR A 154 18.14 5.24 -1.36
CA THR A 154 19.53 5.68 -1.19
C THR A 154 19.79 6.27 0.20
N GLU A 155 18.76 6.75 0.89
CA GLU A 155 18.82 7.27 2.26
C GLU A 155 18.53 6.20 3.33
N GLY A 156 18.45 4.93 2.94
CA GLY A 156 18.18 3.80 3.84
C GLY A 156 16.70 3.53 4.13
N CYS A 157 15.79 4.25 3.46
CA CYS A 157 14.34 4.06 3.57
C CYS A 157 13.83 3.20 2.42
N SER A 158 14.14 1.90 2.43
CA SER A 158 13.81 1.00 1.33
C SER A 158 12.37 0.53 1.40
N MET A 159 11.59 0.81 0.36
CA MET A 159 10.25 0.28 0.14
C MET A 159 10.14 -0.32 -1.26
N TYR A 160 9.40 -1.42 -1.39
CA TYR A 160 8.96 -1.91 -2.69
C TYR A 160 7.55 -1.36 -2.99
N ILE A 161 7.15 -1.37 -4.26
CA ILE A 161 5.80 -0.97 -4.67
C ILE A 161 4.93 -2.22 -4.80
N SER A 162 3.80 -2.29 -4.08
CA SER A 162 2.80 -3.35 -4.25
C SER A 162 1.69 -2.89 -5.18
N ASP A 163 2.07 -2.61 -6.41
CA ASP A 163 1.19 -2.29 -7.53
C ASP A 163 1.89 -2.72 -8.82
N GLY A 164 1.18 -2.78 -9.93
CA GLY A 164 1.78 -3.16 -11.20
C GLY A 164 1.15 -4.42 -11.78
N TYR A 165 1.13 -4.51 -13.12
CA TYR A 165 0.64 -5.66 -13.84
C TYR A 165 1.80 -6.53 -14.31
N ALA A 166 2.03 -7.63 -13.62
CA ALA A 166 2.95 -8.68 -14.06
C ALA A 166 2.55 -10.00 -13.42
N LEU A 167 3.07 -11.11 -13.95
CA LEU A 167 2.85 -12.44 -13.37
C LEU A 167 3.86 -12.77 -12.26
N HIS A 168 4.93 -12.00 -12.15
CA HIS A 168 6.02 -12.21 -11.20
C HIS A 168 6.56 -10.88 -10.70
N PRO A 169 7.15 -10.83 -9.49
CA PRO A 169 7.90 -9.68 -9.03
C PRO A 169 8.96 -9.27 -10.05
N TYR A 170 9.17 -7.99 -10.20
CA TYR A 170 10.16 -7.42 -11.11
C TYR A 170 10.83 -6.19 -10.52
N GLN A 171 11.91 -5.75 -11.14
CA GLN A 171 12.60 -4.52 -10.78
C GLN A 171 12.58 -3.57 -11.97
N ARG A 172 12.33 -2.30 -11.71
CA ARG A 172 12.39 -1.24 -12.68
C ARG A 172 12.80 0.08 -12.02
N ASP A 173 13.67 0.83 -12.69
CA ASP A 173 14.15 2.15 -12.25
C ASP A 173 14.67 2.14 -10.79
N GLY A 174 15.37 1.05 -10.40
CA GLY A 174 15.94 0.88 -9.07
C GLY A 174 14.95 0.48 -7.97
N VAL A 175 13.65 0.33 -8.29
CA VAL A 175 12.58 -0.04 -7.36
C VAL A 175 12.11 -1.46 -7.65
N ASP A 176 11.82 -2.20 -6.58
CA ASP A 176 11.24 -3.54 -6.64
C ASP A 176 9.71 -3.45 -6.66
N PHE A 177 9.07 -4.25 -7.52
CA PHE A 177 7.61 -4.30 -7.67
C PHE A 177 7.08 -5.67 -7.30
N LEU A 178 6.05 -5.70 -6.46
CA LEU A 178 5.21 -6.87 -6.21
C LEU A 178 3.87 -6.66 -6.92
N PRO A 179 3.60 -7.37 -8.03
CA PRO A 179 2.40 -7.14 -8.82
C PRO A 179 1.12 -7.45 -8.06
N THR A 180 0.09 -6.68 -8.31
CA THR A 180 -1.27 -6.95 -7.86
C THR A 180 -2.04 -7.61 -8.99
N LEU A 181 -2.46 -8.87 -8.81
CA LEU A 181 -3.16 -9.64 -9.84
C LEU A 181 -4.68 -9.46 -9.80
N PHE A 182 -5.22 -9.07 -8.65
CA PHE A 182 -6.66 -8.91 -8.44
C PHE A 182 -6.91 -7.65 -7.63
N ASP A 183 -7.73 -6.78 -8.14
CA ASP A 183 -8.27 -5.64 -7.44
C ASP A 183 -9.74 -5.95 -7.12
N THR A 184 -10.10 -5.81 -5.85
CA THR A 184 -11.42 -5.91 -5.23
C THR A 184 -12.35 -7.08 -5.59
N PRO A 185 -13.05 -7.63 -4.59
CA PRO A 185 -13.97 -8.76 -4.73
C PRO A 185 -15.30 -8.43 -5.41
N HIS A 186 -15.46 -7.23 -5.96
CA HIS A 186 -16.75 -6.82 -6.58
C HIS A 186 -17.08 -7.55 -7.87
N LYS A 187 -16.17 -8.35 -8.41
CA LYS A 187 -16.40 -9.11 -9.65
C LYS A 187 -15.66 -10.46 -9.66
N LEU A 188 -15.77 -11.22 -8.60
CA LEU A 188 -15.58 -12.66 -8.77
C LEU A 188 -16.86 -13.21 -9.39
N PRO A 189 -16.74 -13.95 -10.52
CA PRO A 189 -17.91 -14.57 -11.13
C PRO A 189 -18.55 -15.59 -10.22
#